data_21bddea779a18d1674906c9086f7e800
#
_entry.id   21bddea779a18d1674906c9086f7e800
#
_cell.length_a   1.000
_cell.length_b   1.000
_cell.length_c   1.000
_cell.angle_alpha   90.00
_cell.angle_beta   90.00
_cell.angle_gamma   90.00
#
_symmetry.space_group_name_H-M   'P 1'
#
loop_
_entity.id
_entity.type
_entity.pdbx_description
1 polymer ?
#
loop_
_entity_poly.entity_id
_entity_poly.type
_entity_poly.pdbx_seq_one_letter_code
_entity_poly.pdbx_strand_id
1 'polypeptide(L)'
;MSIIATTLQVILLIIVVLTIFNIIIFVHELGHFLAAKWRGLRIDRFQIWFGTPIWKKEVNGVQYGLGWIPAGGFVALPQMAPMEALEGGNKDGKPLAPITPLDKIIVAFAGPLFSMLLALLSAMVVWGVGKPKDFIPSQIVGEVLENSPAAKAGILAGDKIVKVNGHPVDGFAGSLDSITENIILSKGQQIEFTVERPGAAAPLTLVSEFQTQKTKWFQRGGLRQVGIGPEIDHI
;
A
#
# COMPACT_ATOMS: atom_id res chain seq x y z
N MET A 1 -0.37 -26.04 11.34
CA MET A 1 -0.37 -24.97 12.38
C MET A 1 -1.57 -25.18 13.29
N SER A 2 -1.44 -25.02 14.63
CA SER A 2 -2.57 -25.15 15.55
C SER A 2 -3.56 -23.99 15.35
N ILE A 3 -4.86 -24.23 15.55
CA ILE A 3 -5.91 -23.19 15.46
C ILE A 3 -5.55 -21.99 16.34
N ILE A 4 -4.96 -22.23 17.51
CA ILE A 4 -4.50 -21.20 18.46
C ILE A 4 -3.43 -20.29 17.82
N ALA A 5 -2.45 -20.85 17.11
CA ALA A 5 -1.40 -20.06 16.45
C ALA A 5 -1.97 -19.19 15.34
N THR A 6 -2.89 -19.71 14.54
CA THR A 6 -3.56 -18.93 13.49
C THR A 6 -4.39 -17.79 14.07
N THR A 7 -5.15 -18.06 15.15
CA THR A 7 -5.95 -17.02 15.82
C THR A 7 -5.06 -15.92 16.39
N LEU A 8 -3.95 -16.27 17.02
CA LEU A 8 -3.00 -15.29 17.56
C LEU A 8 -2.36 -14.42 16.46
N GLN A 9 -2.02 -15.02 15.33
CA GLN A 9 -1.51 -14.27 14.16
C GLN A 9 -2.53 -13.26 13.61
N VAL A 10 -3.80 -13.67 13.50
CA VAL A 10 -4.88 -12.77 13.04
C VAL A 10 -5.07 -11.61 14.01
N ILE A 11 -5.10 -11.87 15.32
CA ILE A 11 -5.22 -10.82 16.34
C ILE A 11 -4.03 -9.85 16.25
N LEU A 12 -2.81 -10.35 16.16
CA LEU A 12 -1.61 -9.52 16.01
C LEU A 12 -1.68 -8.65 14.75
N LEU A 13 -2.11 -9.22 13.62
CA LEU A 13 -2.27 -8.48 12.38
C LEU A 13 -3.29 -7.33 12.52
N ILE A 14 -4.43 -7.59 13.15
CA ILE A 14 -5.45 -6.56 13.42
C ILE A 14 -4.85 -5.43 14.27
N ILE A 15 -4.12 -5.76 15.33
CA ILE A 15 -3.47 -4.77 16.21
C ILE A 15 -2.47 -3.91 15.40
N VAL A 16 -1.65 -4.52 14.56
CA VAL A 16 -0.68 -3.82 13.71
C VAL A 16 -1.40 -2.86 12.75
N VAL A 17 -2.43 -3.34 12.06
CA VAL A 17 -3.22 -2.52 11.12
C VAL A 17 -3.87 -1.34 11.84
N LEU A 18 -4.50 -1.56 12.99
CA LEU A 18 -5.10 -0.48 13.79
C LEU A 18 -4.04 0.52 14.29
N THR A 19 -2.87 0.05 14.68
CA THR A 19 -1.77 0.92 15.12
C THR A 19 -1.28 1.82 13.98
N ILE A 20 -1.04 1.25 12.80
CA ILE A 20 -0.63 2.03 11.61
C ILE A 20 -1.70 3.06 11.24
N PHE A 21 -2.97 2.65 11.22
CA PHE A 21 -4.09 3.54 10.94
C PHE A 21 -4.15 4.71 11.92
N ASN A 22 -3.96 4.44 13.22
CA ASN A 22 -3.94 5.49 14.24
C ASN A 22 -2.73 6.44 14.12
N ILE A 23 -1.57 5.94 13.71
CA ILE A 23 -0.41 6.80 13.43
C ILE A 23 -0.71 7.76 12.28
N ILE A 24 -1.34 7.28 11.20
CA ILE A 24 -1.72 8.12 10.05
C ILE A 24 -2.69 9.21 10.49
N ILE A 25 -3.72 8.87 11.25
CA ILE A 25 -4.68 9.84 11.79
C ILE A 25 -3.98 10.87 12.68
N PHE A 26 -3.16 10.42 13.61
CA PHE A 26 -2.44 11.31 14.51
C PHE A 26 -1.58 12.31 13.75
N VAL A 27 -0.80 11.86 12.78
CA VAL A 27 0.08 12.73 11.96
C VAL A 27 -0.74 13.71 11.14
N HIS A 28 -1.88 13.30 10.59
CA HIS A 28 -2.80 14.16 9.86
C HIS A 28 -3.35 15.29 10.75
N GLU A 29 -3.91 14.94 11.90
CA GLU A 29 -4.46 15.91 12.85
C GLU A 29 -3.36 16.82 13.43
N LEU A 30 -2.17 16.28 13.65
CA LEU A 30 -1.01 17.05 14.09
C LEU A 30 -0.63 18.13 13.06
N GLY A 31 -0.77 17.86 11.77
CA GLY A 31 -0.57 18.85 10.72
C GLY A 31 -1.50 20.05 10.87
N HIS A 32 -2.80 19.81 11.02
CA HIS A 32 -3.80 20.87 11.28
C HIS A 32 -3.50 21.64 12.55
N PHE A 33 -3.18 20.92 13.62
CA PHE A 33 -2.85 21.52 14.92
C PHE A 33 -1.64 22.45 14.85
N LEU A 34 -0.53 21.99 14.26
CA LEU A 34 0.70 22.79 14.16
C LEU A 34 0.50 24.02 13.26
N ALA A 35 -0.19 23.87 12.13
CA ALA A 35 -0.50 24.99 11.26
C ALA A 35 -1.41 26.03 11.93
N ALA A 36 -2.46 25.59 12.63
CA ALA A 36 -3.35 26.47 13.39
C ALA A 36 -2.57 27.23 14.48
N LYS A 37 -1.71 26.53 15.22
CA LYS A 37 -0.86 27.13 16.24
C LYS A 37 0.14 28.13 15.63
N TRP A 38 0.76 27.78 14.50
CA TRP A 38 1.68 28.68 13.79
C TRP A 38 0.99 29.95 13.29
N ARG A 39 -0.26 29.83 12.80
CA ARG A 39 -1.04 30.98 12.33
C ARG A 39 -1.75 31.75 13.45
N GLY A 40 -1.57 31.36 14.72
CA GLY A 40 -2.19 32.02 15.87
C GLY A 40 -3.70 31.81 16.00
N LEU A 41 -4.24 30.77 15.40
CA LEU A 41 -5.66 30.41 15.57
C LEU A 41 -5.89 29.85 16.98
N ARG A 42 -7.10 30.10 17.50
CA ARG A 42 -7.54 29.48 18.74
C ARG A 42 -7.79 27.99 18.50
N ILE A 43 -7.20 27.15 19.36
CA ILE A 43 -7.38 25.71 19.36
C ILE A 43 -8.07 25.36 20.67
N ASP A 44 -9.30 24.88 20.61
CA ASP A 44 -10.04 24.49 21.80
C ASP A 44 -9.75 23.03 22.19
N ARG A 45 -9.61 22.14 21.19
CA ARG A 45 -9.39 20.73 21.46
C ARG A 45 -8.53 20.08 20.37
N PHE A 46 -7.68 19.17 20.81
CA PHE A 46 -6.97 18.21 19.98
C PHE A 46 -7.35 16.82 20.50
N GLN A 47 -8.12 16.07 19.74
CA GLN A 47 -8.59 14.76 20.16
C GLN A 47 -8.32 13.72 19.10
N ILE A 48 -7.70 12.61 19.53
CA ILE A 48 -7.59 11.39 18.75
C ILE A 48 -8.73 10.48 19.16
N TRP A 49 -9.31 9.78 18.19
CA TRP A 49 -10.54 9.00 18.32
C TRP A 49 -11.79 9.85 18.56
N PHE A 50 -12.90 9.35 18.07
CA PHE A 50 -14.18 10.01 18.25
C PHE A 50 -14.85 9.63 19.57
N GLY A 51 -15.93 10.35 19.89
CA GLY A 51 -16.76 10.11 21.05
C GLY A 51 -16.30 10.85 22.31
N THR A 52 -16.89 10.48 23.44
CA THR A 52 -16.54 11.09 24.72
C THR A 52 -15.11 10.70 25.12
N PRO A 53 -14.30 11.66 25.60
CA PRO A 53 -12.92 11.34 25.98
C PRO A 53 -12.88 10.35 27.15
N ILE A 54 -12.17 9.24 26.97
CA ILE A 54 -11.78 8.32 28.05
C ILE A 54 -10.58 8.86 28.85
N TRP A 55 -9.81 9.74 28.22
CA TRP A 55 -8.72 10.49 28.83
C TRP A 55 -8.72 11.92 28.29
N LYS A 56 -8.53 12.90 29.16
CA LYS A 56 -8.42 14.31 28.79
C LYS A 56 -7.44 15.02 29.72
N LYS A 57 -6.70 15.97 29.16
CA LYS A 57 -5.81 16.87 29.90
C LYS A 57 -5.85 18.24 29.22
N GLU A 58 -5.94 19.30 30.02
CA GLU A 58 -5.85 20.65 29.53
C GLU A 58 -4.45 21.21 29.74
N VAL A 59 -3.87 21.77 28.69
CA VAL A 59 -2.54 22.41 28.72
C VAL A 59 -2.60 23.67 27.88
N ASN A 60 -2.28 24.81 28.50
CA ASN A 60 -2.26 26.14 27.86
C ASN A 60 -3.57 26.49 27.13
N GLY A 61 -4.73 26.12 27.72
CA GLY A 61 -6.04 26.39 27.17
C GLY A 61 -6.49 25.46 26.03
N VAL A 62 -5.69 24.45 25.70
CA VAL A 62 -6.05 23.40 24.73
C VAL A 62 -6.38 22.12 25.48
N GLN A 63 -7.54 21.54 25.21
CA GLN A 63 -7.92 20.24 25.74
C GLN A 63 -7.36 19.14 24.82
N TYR A 64 -6.40 18.38 25.31
CA TYR A 64 -5.93 17.13 24.68
C TYR A 64 -6.80 15.97 25.14
N GLY A 65 -7.21 15.08 24.24
CA GLY A 65 -8.09 13.98 24.59
C GLY A 65 -7.90 12.73 23.72
N LEU A 66 -8.30 11.60 24.31
CA LEU A 66 -8.43 10.32 23.62
C LEU A 66 -9.88 9.88 23.74
N GLY A 67 -10.59 9.72 22.61
CA GLY A 67 -11.96 9.25 22.57
C GLY A 67 -12.08 7.76 22.84
N TRP A 68 -13.29 7.22 22.84
CA TRP A 68 -13.52 5.79 23.06
C TRP A 68 -13.70 4.97 21.76
N ILE A 69 -13.96 5.64 20.62
CA ILE A 69 -14.10 5.00 19.32
C ILE A 69 -12.76 5.07 18.61
N PRO A 70 -12.03 3.96 18.40
CA PRO A 70 -10.67 3.95 17.85
C PRO A 70 -10.64 4.22 16.33
N ALA A 71 -11.28 5.31 15.92
CA ALA A 71 -11.33 5.76 14.54
C ALA A 71 -11.36 7.29 14.49
N GLY A 72 -10.61 7.86 13.54
CA GLY A 72 -10.60 9.30 13.32
C GLY A 72 -9.90 10.13 14.40
N GLY A 73 -10.06 11.42 14.29
CA GLY A 73 -9.57 12.44 15.21
C GLY A 73 -10.10 13.78 14.75
N PHE A 74 -9.84 14.82 15.51
CA PHE A 74 -10.17 16.19 15.10
C PHE A 74 -9.40 17.24 15.90
N VAL A 75 -9.19 18.38 15.27
CA VAL A 75 -8.73 19.61 15.89
C VAL A 75 -9.89 20.59 15.89
N ALA A 76 -10.39 20.96 17.07
CA ALA A 76 -11.46 21.94 17.18
C ALA A 76 -10.88 23.36 17.02
N LEU A 77 -11.23 23.99 15.91
CA LEU A 77 -10.81 25.33 15.51
C LEU A 77 -12.05 26.21 15.34
N PRO A 78 -12.50 26.95 16.37
CA PRO A 78 -13.74 27.72 16.31
C PRO A 78 -13.82 28.71 15.14
N GLN A 79 -12.67 29.32 14.77
CA GLN A 79 -12.62 30.27 13.66
C GLN A 79 -12.79 29.62 12.28
N MET A 80 -12.66 28.29 12.16
CA MET A 80 -12.82 27.56 10.90
C MET A 80 -14.19 26.91 10.73
N ALA A 81 -14.96 26.80 11.81
CA ALA A 81 -16.30 26.21 11.77
C ALA A 81 -17.31 27.23 11.24
N PRO A 82 -17.99 27.00 10.10
CA PRO A 82 -18.90 27.97 9.49
C PRO A 82 -20.12 28.28 10.36
N MET A 83 -20.64 27.30 11.08
CA MET A 83 -21.84 27.42 11.92
C MET A 83 -21.56 28.17 13.24
N GLU A 84 -20.42 27.89 13.89
CA GLU A 84 -20.01 28.56 15.11
C GLU A 84 -19.67 30.04 14.88
N ALA A 85 -19.21 30.39 13.69
CA ALA A 85 -18.97 31.79 13.30
C ALA A 85 -20.27 32.58 13.07
N LEU A 86 -21.38 31.92 12.69
CA LEU A 86 -22.67 32.55 12.43
C LEU A 86 -23.55 32.61 13.66
N GLU A 87 -23.48 31.64 14.54
CA GLU A 87 -24.35 31.54 15.74
C GLU A 87 -23.71 32.13 17.01
N GLY A 88 -22.51 32.70 16.94
CA GLY A 88 -21.81 33.24 18.09
C GLY A 88 -21.43 32.16 19.11
N GLY A 89 -21.26 30.93 18.67
CA GLY A 89 -21.00 29.74 19.47
C GLY A 89 -19.63 29.68 20.16
N ASN A 90 -19.19 30.80 20.64
CA ASN A 90 -18.03 30.93 21.49
C ASN A 90 -18.47 30.68 22.94
N LYS A 91 -18.20 29.50 23.47
CA LYS A 91 -18.57 29.11 24.85
C LYS A 91 -18.12 30.10 25.91
N ASP A 92 -17.11 30.91 25.62
CA ASP A 92 -16.55 31.89 26.56
C ASP A 92 -16.98 33.33 26.26
N GLY A 93 -17.82 33.61 25.26
CA GLY A 93 -18.29 34.95 24.92
C GLY A 93 -17.20 35.94 24.45
N LYS A 94 -15.95 35.48 24.25
CA LYS A 94 -14.85 36.34 23.80
C LYS A 94 -14.84 36.44 22.28
N PRO A 95 -14.77 37.62 21.69
CA PRO A 95 -14.68 37.76 20.24
C PRO A 95 -13.44 37.03 19.70
N LEU A 96 -13.67 36.17 18.70
CA LEU A 96 -12.60 35.47 18.00
C LEU A 96 -11.87 36.45 17.06
N ALA A 97 -10.53 36.41 17.03
CA ALA A 97 -9.77 37.22 16.08
C ALA A 97 -10.16 36.82 14.64
N PRO A 98 -10.32 37.79 13.73
CA PRO A 98 -10.62 37.49 12.33
C PRO A 98 -9.45 36.70 11.71
N ILE A 99 -9.76 35.70 10.91
CA ILE A 99 -8.77 34.92 10.18
C ILE A 99 -8.87 35.21 8.68
N THR A 100 -7.73 35.20 8.01
CA THR A 100 -7.67 35.43 6.57
C THR A 100 -8.04 34.16 5.78
N PRO A 101 -8.51 34.29 4.53
CA PRO A 101 -8.69 33.12 3.66
C PRO A 101 -7.43 32.27 3.53
N LEU A 102 -6.26 32.90 3.53
CA LEU A 102 -4.97 32.22 3.47
C LEU A 102 -4.73 31.34 4.70
N ASP A 103 -5.10 31.80 5.89
CA ASP A 103 -4.99 31.00 7.12
C ASP A 103 -5.82 29.72 7.02
N LYS A 104 -7.06 29.84 6.49
CA LYS A 104 -7.94 28.68 6.27
C LYS A 104 -7.32 27.67 5.31
N ILE A 105 -6.74 28.13 4.19
CA ILE A 105 -6.09 27.29 3.20
C ILE A 105 -4.87 26.59 3.80
N ILE A 106 -4.01 27.31 4.49
CA ILE A 106 -2.80 26.74 5.13
C ILE A 106 -3.19 25.65 6.12
N VAL A 107 -4.13 25.93 7.01
CA VAL A 107 -4.55 24.96 8.03
C VAL A 107 -5.25 23.77 7.38
N ALA A 108 -6.14 23.99 6.41
CA ALA A 108 -6.83 22.91 5.73
C ALA A 108 -5.87 21.99 4.95
N PHE A 109 -4.84 22.56 4.33
CA PHE A 109 -3.84 21.80 3.54
C PHE A 109 -2.81 21.09 4.43
N ALA A 110 -2.56 21.55 5.64
CA ALA A 110 -1.51 21.03 6.51
C ALA A 110 -1.70 19.56 6.89
N GLY A 111 -2.94 19.10 7.15
CA GLY A 111 -3.23 17.70 7.43
C GLY A 111 -2.81 16.77 6.27
N PRO A 112 -3.34 16.97 5.05
CA PRO A 112 -2.90 16.24 3.86
C PRO A 112 -1.39 16.32 3.61
N LEU A 113 -0.77 17.48 3.82
CA LEU A 113 0.67 17.66 3.65
C LEU A 113 1.46 16.77 4.61
N PHE A 114 1.09 16.73 5.88
CA PHE A 114 1.75 15.89 6.89
C PHE A 114 1.56 14.39 6.58
N SER A 115 0.39 13.99 6.11
CA SER A 115 0.17 12.60 5.64
C SER A 115 1.06 12.26 4.44
N MET A 116 1.22 13.19 3.49
CA MET A 116 2.12 13.01 2.34
C MET A 116 3.59 12.92 2.77
N LEU A 117 4.02 13.74 3.72
CA LEU A 117 5.38 13.69 4.29
C LEU A 117 5.62 12.36 5.01
N LEU A 118 4.63 11.85 5.76
CA LEU A 118 4.71 10.53 6.38
C LEU A 118 4.86 9.42 5.32
N ALA A 119 4.08 9.48 4.25
CA ALA A 119 4.17 8.53 3.15
C ALA A 119 5.55 8.57 2.47
N LEU A 120 6.08 9.77 2.22
CA LEU A 120 7.42 9.96 1.65
C LEU A 120 8.51 9.42 2.59
N LEU A 121 8.43 9.71 3.88
CA LEU A 121 9.35 9.18 4.88
C LEU A 121 9.32 7.65 4.92
N SER A 122 8.11 7.06 4.91
CA SER A 122 7.94 5.61 4.87
C SER A 122 8.54 5.00 3.59
N ALA A 123 8.36 5.65 2.45
CA ALA A 123 8.97 5.22 1.19
C ALA A 123 10.50 5.28 1.23
N MET A 124 11.08 6.33 1.84
CA MET A 124 12.53 6.44 2.04
C MET A 124 13.07 5.34 2.94
N VAL A 125 12.35 5.00 4.02
CA VAL A 125 12.73 3.89 4.91
C VAL A 125 12.69 2.56 4.13
N VAL A 126 11.62 2.29 3.38
CA VAL A 126 11.51 1.07 2.56
C VAL A 126 12.61 1.04 1.50
N TRP A 127 12.96 2.17 0.91
CA TRP A 127 14.06 2.26 -0.05
C TRP A 127 15.42 1.95 0.57
N GLY A 128 15.69 2.45 1.79
CA GLY A 128 16.96 2.23 2.49
C GLY A 128 17.11 0.85 3.11
N VAL A 129 16.03 0.32 3.69
CA VAL A 129 16.04 -0.99 4.37
C VAL A 129 15.73 -2.13 3.40
N GLY A 130 15.00 -1.85 2.32
CA GLY A 130 14.43 -2.84 1.41
C GLY A 130 13.09 -3.39 1.93
N LYS A 131 12.35 -3.99 1.03
CA LYS A 131 11.15 -4.76 1.36
C LYS A 131 11.50 -6.25 1.37
N PRO A 132 10.81 -7.09 2.16
CA PRO A 132 10.88 -8.53 2.01
C PRO A 132 10.62 -8.89 0.54
N LYS A 133 11.50 -9.68 -0.06
CA LYS A 133 11.41 -10.06 -1.45
C LYS A 133 10.74 -11.43 -1.51
N ASP A 134 9.54 -11.50 -2.04
CA ASP A 134 8.90 -12.76 -2.43
C ASP A 134 9.59 -13.29 -3.71
N PHE A 135 10.91 -13.49 -3.60
CA PHE A 135 11.73 -13.91 -4.72
C PHE A 135 11.77 -15.42 -4.79
N ILE A 136 11.35 -15.95 -5.91
CA ILE A 136 11.46 -17.36 -6.25
C ILE A 136 12.71 -17.53 -7.14
N PRO A 137 13.84 -17.98 -6.57
CA PRO A 137 15.11 -18.03 -7.30
C PRO A 137 15.17 -19.14 -8.35
N SER A 138 14.26 -20.11 -8.28
CA SER A 138 14.17 -21.19 -9.26
C SER A 138 13.83 -20.61 -10.64
N GLN A 139 14.49 -21.09 -11.68
CA GLN A 139 14.18 -20.84 -13.08
C GLN A 139 13.48 -22.04 -13.72
N ILE A 140 13.24 -23.09 -12.93
CA ILE A 140 12.69 -24.35 -13.40
C ILE A 140 11.16 -24.26 -13.43
N VAL A 141 10.58 -24.68 -14.55
CA VAL A 141 9.13 -24.81 -14.70
C VAL A 141 8.69 -26.05 -13.94
N GLY A 142 7.94 -25.87 -12.85
CA GLY A 142 7.39 -26.99 -12.09
C GLY A 142 6.07 -27.49 -12.64
N GLU A 143 5.23 -26.57 -13.13
CA GLU A 143 3.92 -26.89 -13.66
C GLU A 143 3.65 -26.18 -14.98
N VAL A 144 3.01 -26.89 -15.91
CA VAL A 144 2.47 -26.33 -17.15
C VAL A 144 1.01 -26.67 -17.23
N LEU A 145 0.15 -25.64 -17.25
CA LEU A 145 -1.30 -25.83 -17.30
C LEU A 145 -1.71 -26.47 -18.64
N GLU A 146 -2.59 -27.47 -18.58
CA GLU A 146 -3.12 -28.12 -19.78
C GLU A 146 -3.83 -27.11 -20.68
N ASN A 147 -3.68 -27.27 -21.99
CA ASN A 147 -4.25 -26.38 -23.01
C ASN A 147 -3.80 -24.92 -22.94
N SER A 148 -2.81 -24.58 -22.10
CA SER A 148 -2.22 -23.25 -22.02
C SER A 148 -1.41 -22.89 -23.27
N PRO A 149 -1.14 -21.60 -23.50
CA PRO A 149 -0.21 -21.17 -24.55
C PRO A 149 1.18 -21.79 -24.41
N ALA A 150 1.70 -21.93 -23.19
CA ALA A 150 2.99 -22.57 -22.92
C ALA A 150 3.00 -24.06 -23.29
N ALA A 151 1.93 -24.80 -22.96
CA ALA A 151 1.79 -26.21 -23.36
C ALA A 151 1.77 -26.35 -24.89
N LYS A 152 1.05 -25.47 -25.60
CA LYS A 152 1.01 -25.45 -27.08
C LYS A 152 2.35 -25.08 -27.70
N ALA A 153 3.13 -24.23 -27.05
CA ALA A 153 4.48 -23.87 -27.47
C ALA A 153 5.51 -24.98 -27.21
N GLY A 154 5.13 -26.04 -26.49
CA GLY A 154 6.00 -27.17 -26.19
C GLY A 154 6.90 -26.98 -24.97
N ILE A 155 6.59 -26.03 -24.08
CA ILE A 155 7.23 -25.90 -22.76
C ILE A 155 6.78 -27.09 -21.89
N LEU A 156 7.71 -27.72 -21.20
CA LEU A 156 7.47 -28.87 -20.34
C LEU A 156 7.89 -28.59 -18.90
N ALA A 157 7.29 -29.30 -17.97
CA ALA A 157 7.79 -29.30 -16.59
C ALA A 157 9.21 -29.88 -16.57
N GLY A 158 10.09 -29.26 -15.78
CA GLY A 158 11.52 -29.54 -15.74
C GLY A 158 12.36 -28.69 -16.71
N ASP A 159 11.76 -27.91 -17.60
CA ASP A 159 12.51 -26.95 -18.43
C ASP A 159 13.04 -25.81 -17.56
N LYS A 160 14.30 -25.44 -17.75
CA LYS A 160 14.89 -24.26 -17.12
C LYS A 160 14.85 -23.08 -18.08
N ILE A 161 14.08 -22.03 -17.76
CA ILE A 161 14.01 -20.82 -18.58
C ILE A 161 15.21 -19.93 -18.26
N VAL A 162 16.06 -19.71 -19.24
CA VAL A 162 17.28 -18.88 -19.09
C VAL A 162 17.13 -17.49 -19.67
N LYS A 163 16.24 -17.30 -20.67
CA LYS A 163 15.95 -15.99 -21.26
C LYS A 163 14.47 -15.88 -21.62
N VAL A 164 13.97 -14.64 -21.56
CA VAL A 164 12.66 -14.24 -22.06
C VAL A 164 12.85 -13.07 -23.02
N ASN A 165 12.39 -13.19 -24.27
CA ASN A 165 12.62 -12.20 -25.35
C ASN A 165 14.08 -11.78 -25.48
N GLY A 166 15.02 -12.74 -25.35
CA GLY A 166 16.45 -12.48 -25.41
C GLY A 166 17.09 -11.92 -24.13
N HIS A 167 16.30 -11.47 -23.15
CA HIS A 167 16.79 -10.96 -21.87
C HIS A 167 17.01 -12.12 -20.87
N PRO A 168 18.18 -12.20 -20.21
CA PRO A 168 18.43 -13.21 -19.20
C PRO A 168 17.51 -13.00 -17.99
N VAL A 169 17.07 -14.08 -17.37
CA VAL A 169 16.21 -14.05 -16.18
C VAL A 169 16.95 -14.55 -14.94
N ASP A 170 16.61 -13.99 -13.76
CA ASP A 170 17.28 -14.28 -12.48
C ASP A 170 16.47 -15.22 -11.56
N GLY A 171 15.23 -15.49 -11.88
CA GLY A 171 14.33 -16.33 -11.09
C GLY A 171 12.94 -16.40 -11.69
N PHE A 172 12.01 -17.06 -10.99
CA PHE A 172 10.64 -17.22 -11.50
C PHE A 172 9.77 -15.99 -11.24
N ALA A 173 9.86 -15.39 -10.06
CA ALA A 173 9.07 -14.21 -9.68
C ALA A 173 9.80 -13.34 -8.64
N GLY A 174 9.38 -12.07 -8.50
CA GLY A 174 9.80 -11.18 -7.43
C GLY A 174 10.97 -10.25 -7.77
N SER A 175 11.48 -10.25 -8.99
CA SER A 175 12.40 -9.22 -9.49
C SER A 175 11.94 -8.70 -10.85
N LEU A 176 12.45 -7.55 -11.29
CA LEU A 176 12.12 -7.02 -12.62
C LEU A 176 12.69 -7.91 -13.74
N ASP A 177 13.75 -8.67 -13.45
CA ASP A 177 14.40 -9.59 -14.38
C ASP A 177 13.88 -11.03 -14.23
N SER A 178 12.79 -11.26 -13.48
CA SER A 178 12.22 -12.60 -13.31
C SER A 178 11.28 -12.97 -14.47
N ILE A 179 11.01 -14.27 -14.61
CA ILE A 179 10.19 -14.83 -15.68
C ILE A 179 8.80 -14.21 -15.68
N THR A 180 8.14 -14.16 -14.52
CA THR A 180 6.76 -13.66 -14.38
C THR A 180 6.65 -12.19 -14.77
N GLU A 181 7.56 -11.34 -14.29
CA GLU A 181 7.56 -9.92 -14.57
C GLU A 181 7.88 -9.66 -16.06
N ASN A 182 8.80 -10.40 -16.66
CA ASN A 182 9.05 -10.31 -18.09
C ASN A 182 7.84 -10.73 -18.94
N ILE A 183 7.07 -11.75 -18.52
CA ILE A 183 5.81 -12.12 -19.19
C ILE A 183 4.80 -10.98 -19.10
N ILE A 184 4.59 -10.40 -17.93
CA ILE A 184 3.62 -9.33 -17.69
C ILE A 184 3.99 -8.05 -18.47
N LEU A 185 5.27 -7.69 -18.50
CA LEU A 185 5.78 -6.47 -19.12
C LEU A 185 6.02 -6.61 -20.63
N SER A 186 6.00 -7.83 -21.18
CA SER A 186 6.20 -8.07 -22.62
C SER A 186 5.20 -7.35 -23.48
N LYS A 187 5.65 -6.87 -24.63
CA LYS A 187 4.83 -6.21 -25.66
C LYS A 187 4.52 -7.17 -26.83
N GLY A 188 3.44 -6.91 -27.54
CA GLY A 188 3.08 -7.75 -28.71
C GLY A 188 2.12 -8.90 -28.37
N GLN A 189 1.97 -9.86 -29.26
CA GLN A 189 1.07 -11.00 -29.13
C GLN A 189 1.82 -12.31 -28.80
N GLN A 190 3.11 -12.34 -28.99
CA GLN A 190 3.97 -13.51 -28.78
C GLN A 190 5.12 -13.16 -27.83
N ILE A 191 5.63 -14.19 -27.18
CA ILE A 191 6.77 -14.14 -26.27
C ILE A 191 7.70 -15.31 -26.57
N GLU A 192 8.99 -15.03 -26.60
CA GLU A 192 10.04 -16.00 -26.87
C GLU A 192 10.68 -16.45 -25.56
N PHE A 193 10.81 -17.76 -25.38
CA PHE A 193 11.50 -18.38 -24.26
C PHE A 193 12.73 -19.14 -24.77
N THR A 194 13.89 -18.88 -24.18
CA THR A 194 15.05 -19.75 -24.34
C THR A 194 15.10 -20.69 -23.14
N VAL A 195 14.99 -21.99 -23.38
CA VAL A 195 14.91 -23.01 -22.32
C VAL A 195 16.06 -24.01 -22.46
N GLU A 196 16.62 -24.41 -21.32
CA GLU A 196 17.51 -25.56 -21.20
C GLU A 196 16.69 -26.76 -20.73
N ARG A 197 16.61 -27.79 -21.56
CA ARG A 197 15.86 -29.01 -21.26
C ARG A 197 16.79 -30.13 -20.87
N PRO A 198 16.56 -30.86 -19.78
CA PRO A 198 17.31 -32.04 -19.43
C PRO A 198 17.35 -33.04 -20.58
N GLY A 199 18.58 -33.44 -21.03
CA GLY A 199 18.76 -34.37 -22.15
C GLY A 199 18.83 -33.74 -23.54
N ALA A 200 18.60 -32.44 -23.69
CA ALA A 200 18.82 -31.73 -24.96
C ALA A 200 20.28 -31.28 -25.09
N ALA A 201 20.86 -31.39 -26.28
CA ALA A 201 22.26 -31.02 -26.55
C ALA A 201 22.49 -29.50 -26.61
N ALA A 202 21.45 -28.71 -26.83
CA ALA A 202 21.51 -27.25 -26.95
C ALA A 202 20.22 -26.60 -26.39
N PRO A 203 20.28 -25.32 -25.99
CA PRO A 203 19.09 -24.58 -25.59
C PRO A 203 18.05 -24.49 -26.70
N LEU A 204 16.80 -24.62 -26.37
CA LEU A 204 15.65 -24.56 -27.29
C LEU A 204 15.03 -23.18 -27.24
N THR A 205 14.68 -22.63 -28.39
CA THR A 205 13.87 -21.40 -28.48
C THR A 205 12.42 -21.77 -28.78
N LEU A 206 11.52 -21.41 -27.88
CA LEU A 206 10.09 -21.69 -27.95
C LEU A 206 9.32 -20.39 -27.97
N VAL A 207 8.35 -20.28 -28.89
CA VAL A 207 7.50 -19.08 -29.03
C VAL A 207 6.10 -19.43 -28.54
N SER A 208 5.61 -18.65 -27.57
CA SER A 208 4.29 -18.81 -26.98
C SER A 208 3.41 -17.58 -27.24
N GLU A 209 2.11 -17.78 -27.30
CA GLU A 209 1.14 -16.71 -27.26
C GLU A 209 0.82 -16.33 -25.81
N PHE A 210 0.12 -15.22 -25.63
CA PHE A 210 -0.37 -14.79 -24.31
C PHE A 210 -1.84 -15.21 -24.11
N GLN A 211 -2.17 -15.56 -22.89
CA GLN A 211 -3.52 -15.64 -22.41
C GLN A 211 -3.76 -14.51 -21.42
N THR A 212 -4.82 -13.75 -21.60
CA THR A 212 -5.27 -12.74 -20.64
C THR A 212 -6.37 -13.31 -19.78
N GLN A 213 -6.27 -13.17 -18.48
CA GLN A 213 -7.33 -13.60 -17.57
C GLN A 213 -8.62 -12.85 -17.90
N LYS A 214 -9.73 -13.58 -18.06
CA LYS A 214 -11.05 -12.97 -18.26
C LYS A 214 -11.43 -12.22 -16.99
N THR A 215 -11.56 -10.90 -17.11
CA THR A 215 -11.95 -10.02 -16.01
C THR A 215 -13.40 -9.56 -16.20
N LYS A 216 -14.10 -9.28 -15.09
CA LYS A 216 -15.42 -8.67 -15.13
C LYS A 216 -15.30 -7.23 -15.62
N TRP A 217 -16.37 -6.67 -16.19
CA TRP A 217 -16.40 -5.34 -16.80
C TRP A 217 -15.93 -4.18 -15.89
N PHE A 218 -15.98 -4.35 -14.56
CA PHE A 218 -15.51 -3.37 -13.56
C PHE A 218 -14.11 -3.65 -13.03
N GLN A 219 -13.43 -4.71 -13.48
CA GLN A 219 -12.07 -5.05 -13.11
C GLN A 219 -11.10 -4.51 -14.16
N ARG A 220 -9.89 -4.12 -13.74
CA ARG A 220 -8.81 -3.81 -14.68
C ARG A 220 -8.51 -5.05 -15.54
N GLY A 221 -8.08 -4.84 -16.79
CA GLY A 221 -7.69 -5.91 -17.69
C GLY A 221 -6.75 -6.92 -17.01
N GLY A 222 -6.99 -8.20 -17.23
CA GLY A 222 -6.18 -9.26 -16.63
C GLY A 222 -4.70 -9.16 -17.04
N LEU A 223 -3.82 -9.62 -16.17
CA LEU A 223 -2.40 -9.72 -16.47
C LEU A 223 -2.16 -10.77 -17.56
N ARG A 224 -1.12 -10.55 -18.35
CA ARG A 224 -0.66 -11.51 -19.35
C ARG A 224 -0.07 -12.72 -18.64
N GLN A 225 -0.39 -13.91 -19.10
CA GLN A 225 0.13 -15.16 -18.60
C GLN A 225 0.25 -16.17 -19.75
N VAL A 226 1.11 -17.14 -19.58
CA VAL A 226 1.32 -18.23 -20.55
C VAL A 226 0.93 -19.59 -19.99
N GLY A 227 0.68 -19.68 -18.68
CA GLY A 227 0.23 -20.91 -18.00
C GLY A 227 1.36 -21.79 -17.53
N ILE A 228 2.41 -21.20 -16.97
CA ILE A 228 3.51 -21.91 -16.28
C ILE A 228 3.54 -21.51 -14.81
N GLY A 229 3.99 -22.44 -13.96
CA GLY A 229 4.24 -22.23 -12.54
C GLY A 229 5.66 -22.63 -12.14
N PRO A 230 6.20 -22.09 -11.02
CA PRO A 230 7.50 -22.48 -10.49
C PRO A 230 7.48 -23.90 -9.98
N GLU A 231 8.66 -24.50 -9.92
CA GLU A 231 8.85 -25.69 -9.09
C GLU A 231 8.71 -25.28 -7.62
N ILE A 232 7.75 -25.87 -6.92
CA ILE A 232 7.54 -25.66 -5.49
C ILE A 232 8.18 -26.83 -4.78
N ASP A 233 9.34 -26.59 -4.14
CA ASP A 233 9.89 -27.53 -3.19
C ASP A 233 8.92 -27.62 -2.00
N HIS A 234 8.25 -28.74 -1.86
CA HIS A 234 7.44 -29.04 -0.70
C HIS A 234 8.43 -29.29 0.48
N ILE A 235 8.72 -28.20 1.21
CA ILE A 235 9.41 -28.28 2.52
C ILE A 235 8.40 -28.66 3.60
#